data_c440ed93c60ad67638bc5db208f70de1
#
_entry.id   c440ed93c60ad67638bc5db208f70de1
#
_cell.length_a   1.000
_cell.length_b   1.000
_cell.length_c   1.000
_cell.angle_alpha   90.00
_cell.angle_beta   90.00
_cell.angle_gamma   90.00
#
_symmetry.space_group_name_H-M   'P 1'
#
loop_
_entity.id
_entity.type
_entity.pdbx_description
1 polymer ?
#
loop_
_entity_poly.entity_id
_entity_poly.type
_entity_poly.pdbx_seq_one_letter_code
_entity_poly.pdbx_strand_id
1 'polypeptide(L)'
;MQSHSAFGIRPSALTLQTVREEIVACEACPRLRSYCQTIARDKKAAHREETYWGRPVPGFGDPDARVLIVGLAPAAHGANRTGRVFTGDTPGGSGDFLMRAMHRHGFANKPVSRHPQDGLALVDAFIAAAVRCAPPGNKPTPEEILRCHAHLVAEVTALPRVQVVVALGRIAFESYWRLMAGRGIVVRPRPPFAHGAVYRPAGVPAVICSYHPSRQNTNTGKLTSSMMARVFALARRELRDPNPEARPRPDPRGPRP
;
A
#
# COMPACT_ATOMS: atom_id res chain seq x y z
N MET A 1 -24.53 -21.16 47.74
CA MET A 1 -24.79 -20.53 46.43
C MET A 1 -23.58 -19.66 46.09
N GLN A 2 -22.63 -20.19 45.31
CA GLN A 2 -21.44 -19.44 44.88
C GLN A 2 -21.66 -19.03 43.43
N SER A 3 -21.71 -17.73 43.18
CA SER A 3 -21.83 -17.14 41.85
C SER A 3 -20.48 -17.20 41.10
N HIS A 4 -20.40 -18.02 40.07
CA HIS A 4 -19.26 -18.04 39.17
C HIS A 4 -19.34 -16.80 38.26
N SER A 5 -18.48 -15.83 38.52
CA SER A 5 -18.25 -14.70 37.62
C SER A 5 -17.56 -15.21 36.35
N ALA A 6 -18.30 -15.26 35.25
CA ALA A 6 -17.74 -15.54 33.95
C ALA A 6 -16.87 -14.34 33.52
N PHE A 7 -15.55 -14.53 33.55
CA PHE A 7 -14.59 -13.63 32.90
C PHE A 7 -14.83 -13.69 31.38
N GLY A 8 -15.65 -12.78 30.88
CA GLY A 8 -15.79 -12.53 29.44
C GLY A 8 -14.51 -11.94 28.90
N ILE A 9 -13.66 -12.76 28.27
CA ILE A 9 -12.56 -12.30 27.43
C ILE A 9 -13.21 -11.55 26.27
N ARG A 10 -13.20 -10.21 26.33
CA ARG A 10 -13.51 -9.39 25.15
C ARG A 10 -12.47 -9.75 24.09
N PRO A 11 -12.87 -10.09 22.85
CA PRO A 11 -11.89 -10.25 21.80
C PRO A 11 -11.11 -8.93 21.70
N SER A 12 -9.79 -9.00 21.86
CA SER A 12 -8.91 -7.83 21.73
C SER A 12 -9.16 -7.18 20.39
N ALA A 13 -9.51 -5.90 20.39
CA ALA A 13 -9.73 -5.17 19.13
C ALA A 13 -8.49 -5.33 18.24
N LEU A 14 -8.70 -5.67 16.97
CA LEU A 14 -7.63 -5.83 15.99
C LEU A 14 -6.88 -4.49 15.85
N THR A 15 -5.64 -4.43 16.31
CA THR A 15 -4.81 -3.22 16.24
C THR A 15 -3.75 -3.36 15.14
N LEU A 16 -3.25 -2.24 14.61
CA LEU A 16 -2.12 -2.27 13.66
C LEU A 16 -0.88 -2.94 14.26
N GLN A 17 -0.69 -2.88 15.58
CA GLN A 17 0.43 -3.52 16.24
C GLN A 17 0.29 -5.04 16.21
N THR A 18 -0.88 -5.59 16.57
CA THR A 18 -1.12 -7.05 16.50
C THR A 18 -1.03 -7.57 15.06
N VAL A 19 -1.59 -6.84 14.09
CA VAL A 19 -1.47 -7.17 12.66
C VAL A 19 -0.02 -7.14 12.19
N ARG A 20 0.78 -6.18 12.64
CA ARG A 20 2.21 -6.11 12.34
C ARG A 20 2.95 -7.35 12.84
N GLU A 21 2.69 -7.77 14.07
CA GLU A 21 3.32 -8.94 14.69
C GLU A 21 2.97 -10.23 13.92
N GLU A 22 1.70 -10.41 13.57
CA GLU A 22 1.22 -11.54 12.74
C GLU A 22 1.87 -11.55 11.34
N ILE A 23 2.00 -10.39 10.69
CA ILE A 23 2.69 -10.28 9.40
C ILE A 23 4.14 -10.70 9.52
N VAL A 24 4.87 -10.17 10.52
CA VAL A 24 6.30 -10.43 10.71
C VAL A 24 6.57 -11.90 11.02
N ALA A 25 5.66 -12.59 11.73
CA ALA A 25 5.74 -14.01 12.08
C ALA A 25 5.27 -14.96 10.97
N CYS A 26 4.72 -14.44 9.85
CA CYS A 26 4.09 -15.27 8.81
C CYS A 26 5.10 -16.14 8.04
N GLU A 27 4.83 -17.44 7.96
CA GLU A 27 5.60 -18.43 7.21
C GLU A 27 4.78 -19.13 6.10
N ALA A 28 3.60 -18.60 5.74
CA ALA A 28 2.63 -19.26 4.86
C ALA A 28 3.10 -19.51 3.41
N CYS A 29 4.17 -18.84 2.96
CA CYS A 29 4.69 -18.93 1.58
C CYS A 29 6.15 -19.41 1.56
N PRO A 30 6.44 -20.74 1.61
CA PRO A 30 7.82 -21.24 1.72
C PRO A 30 8.77 -20.73 0.65
N ARG A 31 8.34 -20.63 -0.62
CA ARG A 31 9.15 -20.09 -1.72
C ARG A 31 9.58 -18.64 -1.46
N LEU A 32 8.65 -17.80 -1.02
CA LEU A 32 8.96 -16.38 -0.74
C LEU A 32 9.83 -16.23 0.51
N ARG A 33 9.56 -17.02 1.56
CA ARG A 33 10.34 -17.00 2.80
C ARG A 33 11.79 -17.42 2.54
N SER A 34 11.97 -18.56 1.85
CA SER A 34 13.29 -19.04 1.45
C SER A 34 14.04 -18.00 0.62
N TYR A 35 13.38 -17.39 -0.38
CA TYR A 35 14.00 -16.34 -1.19
C TYR A 35 14.41 -15.12 -0.36
N CYS A 36 13.53 -14.62 0.53
CA CYS A 36 13.85 -13.48 1.40
C CYS A 36 15.05 -13.76 2.31
N GLN A 37 15.13 -14.97 2.87
CA GLN A 37 16.22 -15.40 3.74
C GLN A 37 17.53 -15.57 2.95
N THR A 38 17.48 -16.17 1.75
CA THR A 38 18.64 -16.30 0.86
C THR A 38 19.20 -14.92 0.51
N ILE A 39 18.37 -13.97 0.09
CA ILE A 39 18.78 -12.60 -0.20
C ILE A 39 19.36 -11.91 1.06
N ALA A 40 18.82 -12.18 2.24
CA ALA A 40 19.32 -11.60 3.49
C ALA A 40 20.69 -12.18 3.90
N ARG A 41 20.96 -13.43 3.60
CA ARG A 41 22.25 -14.09 3.83
C ARG A 41 23.30 -13.67 2.79
N ASP A 42 22.96 -13.75 1.50
CA ASP A 42 23.91 -13.58 0.39
C ASP A 42 24.19 -12.10 0.11
N LYS A 43 23.26 -11.22 0.45
CA LYS A 43 23.35 -9.75 0.37
C LYS A 43 23.76 -9.24 -1.01
N LYS A 44 23.72 -7.95 -1.22
CA LYS A 44 24.34 -7.26 -2.35
C LYS A 44 25.66 -6.66 -1.89
N ALA A 45 26.71 -6.65 -2.72
CA ALA A 45 28.03 -6.12 -2.37
C ALA A 45 27.97 -4.73 -1.71
N ALA A 46 27.15 -3.82 -2.26
CA ALA A 46 26.97 -2.47 -1.70
C ALA A 46 26.30 -2.41 -0.30
N HIS A 47 25.82 -3.54 0.20
CA HIS A 47 25.12 -3.65 1.49
C HIS A 47 25.62 -4.83 2.31
N ARG A 48 26.86 -5.26 2.08
CA ARG A 48 27.45 -6.45 2.70
C ARG A 48 27.49 -6.34 4.23
N GLU A 49 27.81 -5.16 4.73
CA GLU A 49 27.93 -4.87 6.17
C GLU A 49 26.60 -4.61 6.87
N GLU A 50 25.50 -4.46 6.10
CA GLU A 50 24.21 -4.18 6.69
C GLU A 50 23.51 -5.47 7.16
N THR A 51 22.74 -5.39 8.25
CA THR A 51 21.86 -6.47 8.66
C THR A 51 20.54 -6.36 7.89
N TYR A 52 20.24 -7.38 7.08
CA TYR A 52 18.97 -7.44 6.36
C TYR A 52 17.84 -7.89 7.28
N TRP A 53 16.67 -7.31 7.08
CA TRP A 53 15.45 -7.71 7.76
C TRP A 53 15.04 -9.16 7.47
N GLY A 54 14.99 -9.58 6.20
CA GLY A 54 14.75 -10.95 5.72
C GLY A 54 13.43 -11.58 6.12
N ARG A 55 12.49 -10.83 6.68
CA ARG A 55 11.17 -11.27 7.15
C ARG A 55 10.04 -10.63 6.34
N PRO A 56 8.78 -11.09 6.48
CA PRO A 56 7.65 -10.37 5.93
C PRO A 56 7.62 -8.91 6.39
N VAL A 57 7.29 -8.01 5.47
CA VAL A 57 7.34 -6.56 5.71
C VAL A 57 5.92 -6.06 5.98
N PRO A 58 5.63 -5.55 7.18
CA PRO A 58 4.35 -4.95 7.50
C PRO A 58 4.17 -3.60 6.79
N GLY A 59 2.93 -3.10 6.80
CA GLY A 59 2.66 -1.74 6.36
C GLY A 59 3.33 -0.70 7.26
N PHE A 60 3.34 0.55 6.77
CA PHE A 60 3.99 1.67 7.43
C PHE A 60 3.17 2.95 7.24
N GLY A 61 3.00 3.71 8.28
CA GLY A 61 2.37 5.03 8.19
C GLY A 61 1.59 5.43 9.44
N ASP A 62 0.69 6.38 9.23
CA ASP A 62 -0.17 6.95 10.24
C ASP A 62 -1.31 5.95 10.59
N PRO A 63 -1.51 5.58 11.86
CA PRO A 63 -2.61 4.71 12.26
C PRO A 63 -4.00 5.34 12.03
N ASP A 64 -4.07 6.66 11.99
CA ASP A 64 -5.30 7.43 11.72
C ASP A 64 -5.46 7.84 10.25
N ALA A 65 -4.72 7.20 9.36
CA ALA A 65 -4.66 7.51 7.93
C ALA A 65 -6.03 7.53 7.26
N ARG A 66 -6.31 8.59 6.50
CA ARG A 66 -7.44 8.67 5.56
C ARG A 66 -7.06 8.23 4.14
N VAL A 67 -5.76 8.14 3.83
CA VAL A 67 -5.27 7.64 2.54
C VAL A 67 -4.51 6.34 2.74
N LEU A 68 -4.97 5.27 2.10
CA LEU A 68 -4.27 4.01 2.02
C LEU A 68 -3.57 3.90 0.65
N ILE A 69 -2.27 3.66 0.65
CA ILE A 69 -1.51 3.35 -0.55
C ILE A 69 -1.25 1.84 -0.59
N VAL A 70 -1.65 1.16 -1.66
CA VAL A 70 -1.42 -0.28 -1.82
C VAL A 70 -0.39 -0.51 -2.92
N GLY A 71 0.75 -1.12 -2.56
CA GLY A 71 1.79 -1.55 -3.50
C GLY A 71 1.70 -3.03 -3.85
N LEU A 72 2.67 -3.53 -4.61
CA LEU A 72 2.76 -4.94 -4.98
C LEU A 72 3.39 -5.78 -3.88
N ALA A 73 4.68 -5.57 -3.62
CA ALA A 73 5.51 -6.39 -2.74
C ALA A 73 6.80 -5.65 -2.35
N PRO A 74 7.51 -6.10 -1.29
CA PRO A 74 8.84 -5.64 -0.94
C PRO A 74 9.84 -5.88 -2.07
N ALA A 75 10.75 -4.95 -2.30
CA ALA A 75 11.92 -5.16 -3.16
C ALA A 75 13.01 -5.95 -2.40
N ALA A 76 13.71 -6.87 -3.09
CA ALA A 76 14.69 -7.78 -2.50
C ALA A 76 15.81 -7.06 -1.71
N HIS A 77 16.37 -5.97 -2.27
CA HIS A 77 17.43 -5.16 -1.64
C HIS A 77 16.92 -3.80 -1.12
N GLY A 78 15.62 -3.56 -1.17
CA GLY A 78 14.94 -2.41 -0.57
C GLY A 78 14.24 -2.81 0.73
N ALA A 79 12.91 -2.99 0.68
CA ALA A 79 12.12 -3.28 1.87
C ALA A 79 12.44 -4.63 2.52
N ASN A 80 12.85 -5.68 1.77
CA ASN A 80 13.34 -6.93 2.38
C ASN A 80 14.67 -6.74 3.14
N ARG A 81 15.46 -5.72 2.79
CA ARG A 81 16.65 -5.33 3.54
C ARG A 81 16.31 -4.52 4.78
N THR A 82 15.43 -3.54 4.64
CA THR A 82 15.19 -2.52 5.66
C THR A 82 14.02 -2.81 6.61
N GLY A 83 13.12 -3.71 6.26
CA GLY A 83 11.91 -3.98 7.05
C GLY A 83 10.81 -2.91 6.92
N ARG A 84 11.00 -1.87 6.08
CA ARG A 84 10.01 -0.82 5.83
C ARG A 84 9.67 -0.74 4.34
N VAL A 85 8.39 -0.73 4.00
CA VAL A 85 7.90 -0.63 2.62
C VAL A 85 8.44 0.62 1.92
N PHE A 86 8.74 0.54 0.62
CA PHE A 86 9.28 1.63 -0.19
C PHE A 86 10.53 2.32 0.39
N THR A 87 11.38 1.57 1.10
CA THR A 87 12.56 2.09 1.80
C THR A 87 13.83 1.39 1.36
N GLY A 88 14.92 2.14 1.26
CA GLY A 88 16.27 1.60 1.03
C GLY A 88 16.55 1.24 -0.43
N ASP A 89 15.73 1.66 -1.37
CA ASP A 89 16.05 1.59 -2.78
C ASP A 89 17.27 2.48 -3.10
N THR A 90 17.92 2.23 -4.23
CA THR A 90 18.96 3.14 -4.73
C THR A 90 18.41 4.56 -4.90
N PRO A 91 19.27 5.61 -4.81
CA PRO A 91 18.89 6.98 -5.08
C PRO A 91 18.08 7.11 -6.37
N GLY A 92 16.91 7.78 -6.29
CA GLY A 92 15.97 7.90 -7.40
C GLY A 92 15.12 6.65 -7.71
N GLY A 93 15.21 5.59 -6.87
CA GLY A 93 14.37 4.39 -7.01
C GLY A 93 12.90 4.61 -6.64
N SER A 94 12.14 3.52 -6.63
CA SER A 94 10.68 3.52 -6.42
C SER A 94 10.27 4.23 -5.13
N GLY A 95 11.02 4.05 -4.04
CA GLY A 95 10.77 4.68 -2.75
C GLY A 95 10.87 6.20 -2.82
N ASP A 96 11.98 6.73 -3.35
CA ASP A 96 12.18 8.17 -3.49
C ASP A 96 11.17 8.79 -4.47
N PHE A 97 10.85 8.08 -5.55
CA PHE A 97 9.89 8.56 -6.53
C PHE A 97 8.50 8.73 -5.89
N LEU A 98 8.09 7.76 -5.08
CA LEU A 98 6.83 7.82 -4.34
C LEU A 98 6.87 8.91 -3.26
N MET A 99 7.92 8.92 -2.42
CA MET A 99 8.02 9.86 -1.30
C MET A 99 8.08 11.32 -1.74
N ARG A 100 8.75 11.63 -2.86
CA ARG A 100 8.72 13.01 -3.42
C ARG A 100 7.31 13.47 -3.75
N ALA A 101 6.49 12.63 -4.36
CA ALA A 101 5.11 12.97 -4.67
C ALA A 101 4.25 13.08 -3.40
N MET A 102 4.42 12.18 -2.44
CA MET A 102 3.73 12.23 -1.14
C MET A 102 4.11 13.48 -0.35
N HIS A 103 5.39 13.79 -0.24
CA HIS A 103 5.90 14.98 0.46
C HIS A 103 5.35 16.28 -0.16
N ARG A 104 5.36 16.38 -1.49
CA ARG A 104 4.82 17.55 -2.21
C ARG A 104 3.35 17.81 -1.88
N HIS A 105 2.59 16.78 -1.54
CA HIS A 105 1.17 16.88 -1.20
C HIS A 105 0.89 16.73 0.30
N GLY A 106 1.92 16.81 1.16
CA GLY A 106 1.78 16.80 2.62
C GLY A 106 1.39 15.44 3.21
N PHE A 107 1.66 14.32 2.52
CA PHE A 107 1.46 12.96 3.02
C PHE A 107 2.72 12.33 3.59
N ALA A 108 3.85 13.01 3.51
CA ALA A 108 5.12 12.62 4.13
C ALA A 108 5.89 13.85 4.57
N ASN A 109 6.64 13.77 5.67
CA ASN A 109 7.47 14.86 6.17
C ASN A 109 8.79 15.01 5.40
N LYS A 110 9.19 14.00 4.61
CA LYS A 110 10.44 13.96 3.83
C LYS A 110 10.22 13.44 2.41
N PRO A 111 11.01 13.90 1.43
CA PRO A 111 10.89 13.47 0.03
C PRO A 111 11.67 12.18 -0.29
N VAL A 112 12.28 11.53 0.70
CA VAL A 112 13.12 10.34 0.54
C VAL A 112 12.85 9.30 1.61
N SER A 113 13.15 8.02 1.32
CA SER A 113 13.01 6.90 2.24
C SER A 113 14.22 5.98 2.13
N ARG A 114 15.19 6.16 3.03
CA ARG A 114 16.51 5.51 2.97
C ARG A 114 16.68 4.37 3.97
N HIS A 115 16.29 4.62 5.21
CA HIS A 115 16.49 3.71 6.33
C HIS A 115 15.30 3.78 7.28
N PRO A 116 14.96 2.70 8.01
CA PRO A 116 13.84 2.74 8.97
C PRO A 116 13.94 3.83 10.03
N GLN A 117 15.16 4.23 10.39
CA GLN A 117 15.46 5.24 11.41
C GLN A 117 15.80 6.62 10.81
N ASP A 118 15.46 6.89 9.54
CA ASP A 118 15.78 8.17 8.88
C ASP A 118 14.86 9.32 9.29
N GLY A 119 13.92 9.08 10.22
CA GLY A 119 12.94 10.07 10.68
C GLY A 119 11.84 10.38 9.66
N LEU A 120 11.66 9.54 8.63
CA LEU A 120 10.47 9.63 7.76
C LEU A 120 9.23 9.28 8.56
N ALA A 121 8.24 10.15 8.52
CA ALA A 121 6.88 9.92 8.99
C ALA A 121 5.88 10.21 7.87
N LEU A 122 4.86 9.37 7.77
CA LEU A 122 3.71 9.65 6.90
C LEU A 122 2.66 10.40 7.70
N VAL A 123 1.98 11.30 7.02
CA VAL A 123 0.94 12.16 7.60
C VAL A 123 -0.36 11.84 6.87
N ASP A 124 -1.39 11.40 7.63
CA ASP A 124 -2.71 11.10 7.07
C ASP A 124 -2.65 10.02 5.95
N ALA A 125 -1.60 9.20 5.96
CA ALA A 125 -1.33 8.20 4.93
C ALA A 125 -0.72 6.92 5.53
N PHE A 126 -1.10 5.77 4.98
CA PHE A 126 -0.56 4.45 5.32
C PHE A 126 -0.22 3.69 4.03
N ILE A 127 0.91 3.01 4.00
CA ILE A 127 1.34 2.19 2.87
C ILE A 127 1.29 0.72 3.25
N ALA A 128 0.51 -0.04 2.49
CA ALA A 128 0.43 -1.49 2.54
C ALA A 128 0.94 -2.13 1.24
N ALA A 129 1.02 -3.44 1.18
CA ALA A 129 1.34 -4.19 -0.03
C ALA A 129 0.43 -5.41 -0.20
N ALA A 130 0.18 -5.84 -1.44
CA ALA A 130 -0.58 -7.04 -1.73
C ALA A 130 0.13 -8.31 -1.25
N VAL A 131 1.47 -8.31 -1.26
CA VAL A 131 2.33 -9.40 -0.78
C VAL A 131 3.38 -8.84 0.19
N ARG A 132 3.64 -9.56 1.29
CA ARG A 132 4.51 -9.09 2.39
C ARG A 132 5.97 -9.53 2.26
N CYS A 133 6.27 -10.45 1.39
CA CYS A 133 7.61 -10.96 1.13
C CYS A 133 8.08 -10.55 -0.27
N ALA A 134 9.40 -10.34 -0.44
CA ALA A 134 9.97 -10.10 -1.75
C ALA A 134 9.84 -11.32 -2.65
N PRO A 135 9.19 -11.24 -3.82
CA PRO A 135 9.12 -12.35 -4.75
C PRO A 135 10.30 -12.33 -5.72
N PRO A 136 10.81 -13.50 -6.14
CA PRO A 136 11.82 -13.59 -7.20
C PRO A 136 11.38 -12.84 -8.46
N GLY A 137 12.27 -11.98 -9.00
CA GLY A 137 11.97 -11.18 -10.19
C GLY A 137 10.80 -10.19 -10.03
N ASN A 138 10.40 -9.86 -8.81
CA ASN A 138 9.22 -9.04 -8.49
C ASN A 138 7.90 -9.65 -9.02
N LYS A 139 7.82 -10.99 -9.14
CA LYS A 139 6.68 -11.74 -9.68
C LYS A 139 6.15 -12.72 -8.64
N PRO A 140 5.20 -12.33 -7.78
CA PRO A 140 4.49 -13.28 -6.92
C PRO A 140 3.58 -14.17 -7.77
N THR A 141 3.34 -15.40 -7.33
CA THR A 141 2.34 -16.25 -7.97
C THR A 141 0.91 -15.85 -7.55
N PRO A 142 -0.13 -16.24 -8.31
CA PRO A 142 -1.52 -16.01 -7.92
C PRO A 142 -1.85 -16.58 -6.52
N GLU A 143 -1.33 -17.77 -6.19
CA GLU A 143 -1.53 -18.44 -4.91
C GLU A 143 -0.87 -17.67 -3.75
N GLU A 144 0.31 -17.08 -3.98
CA GLU A 144 0.99 -16.25 -2.98
C GLU A 144 0.23 -14.96 -2.72
N ILE A 145 -0.33 -14.33 -3.76
CA ILE A 145 -1.19 -13.16 -3.63
C ILE A 145 -2.45 -13.53 -2.82
N LEU A 146 -3.06 -14.68 -3.09
CA LEU A 146 -4.25 -15.16 -2.37
C LEU A 146 -3.94 -15.46 -0.89
N ARG A 147 -2.86 -16.19 -0.60
CA ARG A 147 -2.45 -16.49 0.78
C ARG A 147 -2.12 -15.23 1.57
N CYS A 148 -1.43 -14.27 0.95
CA CYS A 148 -1.06 -13.02 1.59
C CYS A 148 -2.22 -12.04 1.77
N HIS A 149 -3.34 -12.28 1.11
CA HIS A 149 -4.51 -11.39 1.08
C HIS A 149 -5.11 -11.14 2.47
N ALA A 150 -5.08 -12.14 3.37
CA ALA A 150 -5.55 -12.01 4.75
C ALA A 150 -4.85 -10.87 5.51
N HIS A 151 -3.54 -10.67 5.27
CA HIS A 151 -2.80 -9.57 5.89
C HIS A 151 -3.23 -8.19 5.37
N LEU A 152 -3.58 -8.07 4.07
CA LEU A 152 -4.14 -6.83 3.54
C LEU A 152 -5.52 -6.54 4.14
N VAL A 153 -6.36 -7.57 4.28
CA VAL A 153 -7.67 -7.45 4.95
C VAL A 153 -7.51 -6.98 6.39
N ALA A 154 -6.60 -7.58 7.15
CA ALA A 154 -6.36 -7.23 8.55
C ALA A 154 -5.89 -5.76 8.70
N GLU A 155 -4.91 -5.31 7.91
CA GLU A 155 -4.46 -3.91 7.95
C GLU A 155 -5.57 -2.93 7.57
N VAL A 156 -6.33 -3.21 6.49
CA VAL A 156 -7.44 -2.31 6.10
C VAL A 156 -8.55 -2.29 7.15
N THR A 157 -8.75 -3.38 7.88
CA THR A 157 -9.72 -3.43 8.99
C THR A 157 -9.23 -2.62 10.19
N ALA A 158 -7.93 -2.62 10.45
CA ALA A 158 -7.31 -1.82 11.51
C ALA A 158 -7.14 -0.32 11.15
N LEU A 159 -7.57 0.10 9.95
CA LEU A 159 -7.52 1.49 9.45
C LEU A 159 -8.94 2.03 9.18
N PRO A 160 -9.76 2.26 10.20
CA PRO A 160 -11.20 2.57 10.02
C PRO A 160 -11.47 3.93 9.38
N ARG A 161 -10.48 4.83 9.33
CA ARG A 161 -10.64 6.19 8.82
C ARG A 161 -10.33 6.34 7.33
N VAL A 162 -9.93 5.26 6.64
CA VAL A 162 -9.57 5.32 5.21
C VAL A 162 -10.76 5.77 4.35
N GLN A 163 -10.55 6.83 3.60
CA GLN A 163 -11.52 7.46 2.68
C GLN A 163 -11.06 7.36 1.22
N VAL A 164 -9.75 7.23 1.00
CA VAL A 164 -9.15 7.16 -0.34
C VAL A 164 -8.14 6.03 -0.38
N VAL A 165 -8.17 5.25 -1.47
CA VAL A 165 -7.18 4.21 -1.75
C VAL A 165 -6.41 4.57 -3.02
N VAL A 166 -5.09 4.61 -2.95
CA VAL A 166 -4.20 4.74 -4.11
C VAL A 166 -3.62 3.36 -4.44
N ALA A 167 -4.06 2.77 -5.53
CA ALA A 167 -3.58 1.46 -5.99
C ALA A 167 -2.40 1.62 -6.96
N LEU A 168 -1.21 1.22 -6.53
CA LEU A 168 0.03 1.28 -7.32
C LEU A 168 0.21 0.01 -8.16
N GLY A 169 -0.36 0.01 -9.36
CA GLY A 169 -0.33 -1.09 -10.32
C GLY A 169 -1.56 -1.99 -10.27
N ARG A 170 -1.70 -2.80 -11.34
CA ARG A 170 -2.88 -3.67 -11.54
C ARG A 170 -3.08 -4.67 -10.40
N ILE A 171 -2.02 -5.32 -9.92
CA ILE A 171 -2.15 -6.33 -8.85
C ILE A 171 -2.65 -5.70 -7.56
N ALA A 172 -2.15 -4.53 -7.17
CA ALA A 172 -2.64 -3.78 -6.00
C ALA A 172 -4.12 -3.42 -6.15
N PHE A 173 -4.52 -2.93 -7.32
CA PHE A 173 -5.91 -2.62 -7.65
C PHE A 173 -6.82 -3.84 -7.56
N GLU A 174 -6.42 -4.97 -8.14
CA GLU A 174 -7.19 -6.21 -8.11
C GLU A 174 -7.27 -6.81 -6.70
N SER A 175 -6.21 -6.68 -5.90
CA SER A 175 -6.18 -7.12 -4.51
C SER A 175 -7.16 -6.31 -3.65
N TYR A 176 -7.22 -5.00 -3.85
CA TYR A 176 -8.18 -4.15 -3.15
C TYR A 176 -9.64 -4.49 -3.52
N TRP A 177 -9.94 -4.66 -4.81
CA TRP A 177 -11.29 -5.05 -5.22
C TRP A 177 -11.70 -6.45 -4.76
N ARG A 178 -10.74 -7.38 -4.64
CA ARG A 178 -10.98 -8.69 -4.00
C ARG A 178 -11.36 -8.53 -2.53
N LEU A 179 -10.67 -7.64 -1.81
CA LEU A 179 -11.00 -7.31 -0.43
C LEU A 179 -12.43 -6.75 -0.33
N MET A 180 -12.81 -5.82 -1.20
CA MET A 180 -14.17 -5.27 -1.21
C MET A 180 -15.22 -6.35 -1.51
N ALA A 181 -14.97 -7.22 -2.46
CA ALA A 181 -15.86 -8.35 -2.77
C ALA A 181 -16.02 -9.31 -1.57
N GLY A 182 -14.94 -9.58 -0.83
CA GLY A 182 -14.98 -10.37 0.42
C GLY A 182 -15.80 -9.72 1.54
N ARG A 183 -16.02 -8.41 1.47
CA ARG A 183 -16.90 -7.63 2.36
C ARG A 183 -18.34 -7.50 1.81
N GLY A 184 -18.68 -8.22 0.74
CA GLY A 184 -19.99 -8.14 0.08
C GLY A 184 -20.19 -6.96 -0.87
N ILE A 185 -19.14 -6.16 -1.11
CA ILE A 185 -19.21 -4.97 -1.97
C ILE A 185 -18.75 -5.36 -3.38
N VAL A 186 -19.71 -5.55 -4.29
CA VAL A 186 -19.45 -5.94 -5.68
C VAL A 186 -19.86 -4.81 -6.62
N VAL A 187 -18.86 -4.24 -7.31
CA VAL A 187 -19.10 -3.20 -8.33
C VAL A 187 -19.22 -3.84 -9.71
N ARG A 188 -20.30 -3.56 -10.40
CA ARG A 188 -20.59 -4.08 -11.75
C ARG A 188 -20.95 -2.93 -12.72
N PRO A 189 -20.36 -2.87 -13.93
CA PRO A 189 -19.25 -3.70 -14.40
C PRO A 189 -17.99 -3.49 -13.56
N ARG A 190 -17.07 -4.49 -13.53
CA ARG A 190 -15.81 -4.37 -12.80
C ARG A 190 -14.99 -3.20 -13.38
N PRO A 191 -14.53 -2.24 -12.56
CA PRO A 191 -13.77 -1.10 -13.04
C PRO A 191 -12.47 -1.53 -13.74
N PRO A 192 -12.14 -1.02 -14.93
CA PRO A 192 -10.87 -1.31 -15.57
C PRO A 192 -9.71 -0.56 -14.90
N PHE A 193 -8.53 -1.18 -14.84
CA PHE A 193 -7.33 -0.49 -14.36
C PHE A 193 -6.80 0.46 -15.42
N ALA A 194 -6.78 1.77 -15.13
CA ALA A 194 -6.15 2.80 -15.95
C ALA A 194 -5.46 3.83 -15.06
N HIS A 195 -4.24 4.29 -15.43
CA HIS A 195 -3.53 5.32 -14.66
C HIS A 195 -4.36 6.61 -14.59
N GLY A 196 -4.47 7.18 -13.40
CA GLY A 196 -5.24 8.41 -13.15
C GLY A 196 -6.75 8.21 -13.06
N ALA A 197 -7.27 7.00 -13.31
CA ALA A 197 -8.69 6.71 -13.11
C ALA A 197 -9.06 6.83 -11.63
N VAL A 198 -10.25 7.38 -11.36
CA VAL A 198 -10.84 7.53 -10.02
C VAL A 198 -12.20 6.87 -10.01
N TYR A 199 -12.39 5.92 -9.11
CA TYR A 199 -13.65 5.21 -8.90
C TYR A 199 -14.23 5.59 -7.55
N ARG A 200 -15.53 5.87 -7.50
CA ARG A 200 -16.25 6.30 -6.29
C ARG A 200 -17.47 5.41 -6.09
N PRO A 201 -17.28 4.14 -5.69
CA PRO A 201 -18.42 3.31 -5.38
C PRO A 201 -19.10 3.79 -4.09
N ALA A 202 -20.43 3.66 -4.02
CA ALA A 202 -21.18 4.09 -2.85
C ALA A 202 -20.75 3.31 -1.58
N GLY A 203 -20.62 4.02 -0.46
CA GLY A 203 -20.34 3.43 0.84
C GLY A 203 -18.92 2.89 1.07
N VAL A 204 -17.99 3.11 0.13
CA VAL A 204 -16.59 2.68 0.26
C VAL A 204 -15.60 3.77 -0.16
N PRO A 205 -14.32 3.69 0.26
CA PRO A 205 -13.30 4.64 -0.12
C PRO A 205 -13.19 4.84 -1.63
N ALA A 206 -12.93 6.07 -2.07
CA ALA A 206 -12.58 6.36 -3.46
C ALA A 206 -11.28 5.64 -3.84
N VAL A 207 -11.22 5.05 -5.04
CA VAL A 207 -10.04 4.31 -5.53
C VAL A 207 -9.40 5.06 -6.67
N ILE A 208 -8.13 5.43 -6.50
CA ILE A 208 -7.31 6.12 -7.50
C ILE A 208 -6.27 5.13 -8.02
N CYS A 209 -6.21 4.96 -9.33
CA CYS A 209 -5.26 4.07 -9.99
C CYS A 209 -3.98 4.80 -10.37
N SER A 210 -2.83 4.21 -10.12
CA SER A 210 -1.54 4.67 -10.62
C SER A 210 -0.73 3.52 -11.21
N TYR A 211 0.06 3.78 -12.25
CA TYR A 211 1.15 2.87 -12.58
C TYR A 211 2.09 2.74 -11.38
N HIS A 212 2.67 1.54 -11.20
CA HIS A 212 3.64 1.30 -10.14
C HIS A 212 4.93 2.11 -10.41
N PRO A 213 5.54 2.77 -9.40
CA PRO A 213 6.77 3.55 -9.56
C PRO A 213 8.03 2.68 -9.70
N SER A 214 7.92 1.57 -10.44
CA SER A 214 9.06 0.70 -10.75
C SER A 214 10.04 1.41 -11.69
N ARG A 215 11.32 1.04 -11.60
CA ARG A 215 12.35 1.55 -12.52
C ARG A 215 11.98 1.35 -13.98
N GLN A 216 11.34 0.21 -14.32
CA GLN A 216 10.86 -0.02 -15.66
C GLN A 216 9.90 1.08 -16.12
N ASN A 217 8.92 1.46 -15.30
CA ASN A 217 7.94 2.48 -15.67
C ASN A 217 8.52 3.91 -15.64
N THR A 218 9.43 4.20 -14.71
CA THR A 218 10.02 5.53 -14.58
C THR A 218 11.09 5.79 -15.62
N ASN A 219 11.96 4.81 -15.92
CA ASN A 219 13.04 4.95 -16.91
C ASN A 219 12.51 4.99 -18.35
N THR A 220 11.38 4.34 -18.63
CA THR A 220 10.73 4.36 -19.95
C THR A 220 9.79 5.56 -20.16
N GLY A 221 9.63 6.43 -19.14
CA GLY A 221 8.69 7.54 -19.20
C GLY A 221 7.20 7.14 -19.11
N LYS A 222 6.90 5.85 -18.96
CA LYS A 222 5.51 5.37 -18.76
C LYS A 222 4.86 5.97 -17.51
N LEU A 223 5.67 6.28 -16.48
CA LEU A 223 5.26 7.02 -15.29
C LEU A 223 6.25 8.16 -15.04
N THR A 224 5.78 9.40 -15.16
CA THR A 224 6.57 10.61 -14.88
C THR A 224 6.29 11.13 -13.47
N SER A 225 7.20 11.98 -12.95
CA SER A 225 7.02 12.64 -11.65
C SER A 225 5.75 13.51 -11.59
N SER A 226 5.39 14.18 -12.70
CA SER A 226 4.16 14.97 -12.79
C SER A 226 2.90 14.09 -12.75
N MET A 227 2.94 12.92 -13.39
CA MET A 227 1.84 11.94 -13.35
C MET A 227 1.63 11.42 -11.92
N MET A 228 2.70 11.07 -11.19
CA MET A 228 2.61 10.61 -9.80
C MET A 228 2.13 11.76 -8.87
N ALA A 229 2.64 12.97 -9.04
CA ALA A 229 2.17 14.12 -8.29
C ALA A 229 0.66 14.38 -8.49
N ARG A 230 0.15 14.21 -9.72
CA ARG A 230 -1.28 14.34 -10.02
C ARG A 230 -2.13 13.30 -9.27
N VAL A 231 -1.64 12.07 -9.09
CA VAL A 231 -2.32 11.03 -8.29
C VAL A 231 -2.53 11.50 -6.85
N PHE A 232 -1.51 12.09 -6.22
CA PHE A 232 -1.64 12.60 -4.84
C PHE A 232 -2.42 13.91 -4.74
N ALA A 233 -2.40 14.74 -5.79
CA ALA A 233 -3.32 15.89 -5.90
C ALA A 233 -4.78 15.44 -5.95
N LEU A 234 -5.08 14.36 -6.70
CA LEU A 234 -6.41 13.75 -6.72
C LEU A 234 -6.78 13.22 -5.33
N ALA A 235 -5.88 12.51 -4.63
CA ALA A 235 -6.14 12.03 -3.28
C ALA A 235 -6.49 13.19 -2.31
N ARG A 236 -5.76 14.29 -2.36
CA ARG A 236 -6.10 15.48 -1.55
C ARG A 236 -7.46 16.08 -1.90
N ARG A 237 -7.81 16.08 -3.18
CA ARG A 237 -9.13 16.56 -3.62
C ARG A 237 -10.25 15.67 -3.09
N GLU A 238 -10.12 14.34 -3.19
CA GLU A 238 -11.12 13.40 -2.68
C GLU A 238 -11.32 13.54 -1.15
N LEU A 239 -10.27 13.82 -0.38
CA LEU A 239 -10.36 14.07 1.06
C LEU A 239 -11.07 15.38 1.44
N ARG A 240 -11.05 16.39 0.56
CA ARG A 240 -11.68 17.70 0.82
C ARG A 240 -13.15 17.74 0.43
N ASP A 241 -13.56 16.88 -0.48
CA ASP A 241 -14.91 16.86 -1.04
C ASP A 241 -15.48 15.43 -0.92
N PRO A 242 -15.94 15.04 0.28
CA PRO A 242 -16.40 13.69 0.56
C PRO A 242 -17.76 13.35 -0.08
N ASN A 243 -18.45 14.33 -0.70
CA ASN A 243 -19.74 14.10 -1.37
C ASN A 243 -19.69 14.48 -2.86
N PRO A 244 -19.16 13.58 -3.73
CA PRO A 244 -19.05 13.83 -5.16
C PRO A 244 -20.41 13.85 -5.90
N GLU A 245 -21.48 13.33 -5.31
CA GLU A 245 -22.81 13.33 -5.90
C GLU A 245 -23.45 14.73 -5.94
N ALA A 246 -22.97 15.66 -5.10
CA ALA A 246 -23.39 17.06 -5.10
C ALA A 246 -22.74 17.90 -6.21
N ARG A 247 -21.84 17.32 -7.02
CA ARG A 247 -21.24 18.07 -8.14
C ARG A 247 -22.22 18.20 -9.29
N PRO A 248 -22.46 19.43 -9.81
CA PRO A 248 -23.20 19.58 -11.05
C PRO A 248 -22.47 18.78 -12.15
N ARG A 249 -23.20 17.94 -12.86
CA ARG A 249 -22.66 17.25 -14.03
C ARG A 249 -22.12 18.31 -14.98
N PRO A 250 -20.91 18.15 -15.57
CA PRO A 250 -20.45 19.06 -16.58
C PRO A 250 -21.51 19.15 -17.68
N ASP A 251 -21.88 20.39 -18.07
CA ASP A 251 -22.86 20.60 -19.15
C ASP A 251 -22.32 19.92 -20.42
N PRO A 252 -23.03 18.93 -20.99
CA PRO A 252 -22.56 18.22 -22.18
C PRO A 252 -22.44 19.14 -23.40
N ARG A 253 -22.87 20.39 -23.30
CA ARG A 253 -22.92 21.33 -24.42
C ARG A 253 -21.71 22.29 -24.53
N GLY A 254 -20.70 22.19 -23.65
CA GLY A 254 -19.51 23.07 -23.72
C GLY A 254 -19.83 24.58 -23.65
N PRO A 255 -18.83 25.47 -23.43
CA PRO A 255 -19.05 26.91 -23.55
C PRO A 255 -19.43 27.21 -25.00
N ARG A 256 -20.54 27.91 -25.18
CA ARG A 256 -20.93 28.48 -26.49
C ARG A 256 -19.92 29.55 -26.87
N PRO A 257 -19.58 29.66 -28.16
CA PRO A 257 -18.62 30.63 -28.64
C PRO A 257 -19.07 32.07 -28.40
#